data_2a7d84e2a6ed757aa02be4cf2be331d6
#
_entry.id   2a7d84e2a6ed757aa02be4cf2be331d6
#
_cell.length_a   1.000
_cell.length_b   1.000
_cell.length_c   1.000
_cell.angle_alpha   90.00
_cell.angle_beta   90.00
_cell.angle_gamma   90.00
#
_symmetry.space_group_name_H-M   'P 1'
#
loop_
_entity.id
_entity.type
_entity.pdbx_description
1 polymer ?
#
loop_
_entity_poly.entity_id
_entity_poly.type
_entity_poly.pdbx_seq_one_letter_code
_entity_poly.pdbx_strand_id
1 'polypeptide(L)'
;GRHGSSRQIRMNRQELNARVIKLFETYAEKLEQIVEKAKQVKTGDSVSWGSSGGTARGKVTKVITNGSEQVPGSSFKITGTPEDPGALIRVYRPDADGKYKPTDTIVGHKVSTLTKISAL
;
A
#
# COMPACT_ATOMS: atom_id res chain seq x y z
N GLY A 1 46.84 -12.95 -25.53
CA GLY A 1 46.73 -11.70 -24.82
C GLY A 1 45.46 -10.95 -25.13
N ARG A 2 45.17 -10.85 -26.36
CA ARG A 2 43.96 -10.15 -26.81
C ARG A 2 42.66 -10.74 -26.26
N HIS A 3 42.63 -12.04 -26.02
CA HIS A 3 41.47 -12.68 -25.43
C HIS A 3 41.30 -12.33 -23.96
N GLY A 4 42.37 -12.13 -23.24
CA GLY A 4 42.34 -11.72 -21.87
C GLY A 4 41.76 -10.30 -21.69
N SER A 5 42.11 -9.39 -22.57
CA SER A 5 41.58 -8.02 -22.53
C SER A 5 40.07 -7.99 -22.73
N SER A 6 39.55 -8.77 -23.69
CA SER A 6 38.10 -8.84 -23.90
C SER A 6 37.35 -9.37 -22.70
N ARG A 7 37.91 -10.35 -22.00
CA ARG A 7 37.30 -10.93 -20.81
C ARG A 7 37.29 -9.97 -19.62
N GLN A 8 38.31 -9.12 -19.54
CA GLN A 8 38.37 -8.12 -18.47
C GLN A 8 37.35 -7.02 -18.64
N ILE A 9 37.00 -6.66 -19.85
CA ILE A 9 36.09 -5.58 -20.16
C ILE A 9 34.64 -6.04 -20.05
N ARG A 10 34.35 -7.29 -20.37
CA ARG A 10 32.99 -7.82 -20.37
C ARG A 10 32.72 -8.72 -19.17
N MET A 11 31.56 -8.51 -18.54
CA MET A 11 31.05 -9.49 -17.61
C MET A 11 30.70 -10.78 -18.37
N ASN A 12 30.98 -11.93 -17.79
CA ASN A 12 30.52 -13.17 -18.36
C ASN A 12 29.00 -13.33 -18.18
N ARG A 13 28.40 -14.27 -18.88
CA ARG A 13 26.95 -14.49 -18.82
C ARG A 13 26.46 -14.85 -17.43
N GLN A 14 27.25 -15.61 -16.69
CA GLN A 14 26.86 -16.03 -15.36
C GLN A 14 26.75 -14.84 -14.39
N GLU A 15 27.71 -13.92 -14.46
CA GLU A 15 27.68 -12.72 -13.63
C GLU A 15 26.51 -11.81 -14.00
N LEU A 16 26.27 -11.63 -15.29
CA LEU A 16 25.14 -10.83 -15.76
C LEU A 16 23.80 -11.43 -15.33
N ASN A 17 23.65 -12.74 -15.52
CA ASN A 17 22.42 -13.44 -15.12
C ASN A 17 22.21 -13.39 -13.61
N ALA A 18 23.24 -13.53 -12.81
CA ALA A 18 23.14 -13.43 -11.36
C ALA A 18 22.66 -12.04 -10.93
N ARG A 19 23.12 -10.99 -11.57
CA ARG A 19 22.67 -9.63 -11.29
C ARG A 19 21.22 -9.41 -11.68
N VAL A 20 20.81 -9.90 -12.83
CA VAL A 20 19.42 -9.81 -13.29
C VAL A 20 18.50 -10.57 -12.35
N ILE A 21 18.85 -11.78 -11.98
CA ILE A 21 18.07 -12.59 -11.04
C ILE A 21 17.92 -11.87 -9.70
N LYS A 22 19.01 -11.29 -9.19
CA LYS A 22 18.96 -10.56 -7.93
C LYS A 22 18.03 -9.34 -7.99
N LEU A 23 18.02 -8.62 -9.10
CA LEU A 23 17.10 -7.50 -9.30
C LEU A 23 15.66 -7.98 -9.33
N PHE A 24 15.38 -9.09 -9.99
CA PHE A 24 14.04 -9.68 -10.01
C PHE A 24 13.60 -10.13 -8.64
N GLU A 25 14.46 -10.77 -7.87
CA GLU A 25 14.15 -11.21 -6.51
C GLU A 25 13.81 -10.02 -5.63
N THR A 26 14.59 -8.95 -5.69
CA THR A 26 14.32 -7.74 -4.92
C THR A 26 12.98 -7.11 -5.30
N TYR A 27 12.68 -7.06 -6.58
CA TYR A 27 11.42 -6.53 -7.08
C TYR A 27 10.23 -7.39 -6.64
N ALA A 28 10.36 -8.71 -6.75
CA ALA A 28 9.33 -9.65 -6.32
C ALA A 28 9.08 -9.56 -4.80
N GLU A 29 10.12 -9.43 -3.99
CA GLU A 29 9.98 -9.23 -2.55
C GLU A 29 9.17 -7.97 -2.22
N LYS A 30 9.44 -6.87 -2.91
CA LYS A 30 8.68 -5.64 -2.71
C LYS A 30 7.22 -5.80 -3.10
N LEU A 31 6.94 -6.48 -4.20
CA LEU A 31 5.56 -6.76 -4.62
C LEU A 31 4.86 -7.67 -3.62
N GLU A 32 5.51 -8.69 -3.12
CA GLU A 32 4.96 -9.57 -2.10
C GLU A 32 4.62 -8.80 -0.82
N GLN A 33 5.48 -7.90 -0.39
CA GLN A 33 5.24 -7.07 0.79
C GLN A 33 4.02 -6.16 0.59
N ILE A 34 3.86 -5.57 -0.58
CA ILE A 34 2.70 -4.75 -0.91
C ILE A 34 1.42 -5.59 -0.88
N VAL A 35 1.45 -6.76 -1.50
CA VAL A 35 0.29 -7.66 -1.54
C VAL A 35 -0.06 -8.17 -0.15
N GLU A 36 0.91 -8.55 0.66
CA GLU A 36 0.66 -8.99 2.03
C GLU A 36 0.08 -7.86 2.89
N LYS A 37 0.63 -6.66 2.77
CA LYS A 37 0.11 -5.50 3.48
C LYS A 37 -1.34 -5.21 3.06
N ALA A 38 -1.63 -5.31 1.77
CA ALA A 38 -2.98 -5.15 1.26
C ALA A 38 -3.94 -6.21 1.78
N LYS A 39 -3.49 -7.46 1.91
CA LYS A 39 -4.29 -8.56 2.46
C LYS A 39 -4.55 -8.44 3.95
N GLN A 40 -3.69 -7.71 4.68
CA GLN A 40 -3.85 -7.52 6.11
C GLN A 40 -4.94 -6.52 6.47
N VAL A 41 -5.29 -5.63 5.54
CA VAL A 41 -6.34 -4.64 5.78
C VAL A 41 -7.69 -5.24 5.39
N LYS A 42 -8.59 -5.27 6.36
CA LYS A 42 -9.94 -5.84 6.21
C LYS A 42 -10.97 -4.86 6.74
N THR A 43 -12.22 -5.08 6.38
CA THR A 43 -13.34 -4.32 6.95
C THR A 43 -13.34 -4.40 8.47
N GLY A 44 -13.42 -3.27 9.12
CA GLY A 44 -13.37 -3.15 10.58
C GLY A 44 -11.98 -2.90 11.15
N ASP A 45 -10.94 -2.98 10.33
CA ASP A 45 -9.57 -2.71 10.79
C ASP A 45 -9.36 -1.22 11.04
N SER A 46 -8.59 -0.92 12.08
CA SER A 46 -8.15 0.43 12.39
C SER A 46 -6.91 0.76 11.58
N VAL A 47 -6.94 1.92 10.92
CA VAL A 47 -5.84 2.36 10.05
C VAL A 47 -5.53 3.83 10.27
N SER A 48 -4.33 4.24 9.88
CA SER A 48 -3.93 5.64 9.85
C SER A 48 -3.31 5.98 8.51
N TRP A 49 -3.35 7.27 8.15
CA TRP A 49 -2.75 7.77 6.92
C TRP A 49 -2.34 9.24 7.12
N GLY A 50 -1.43 9.71 6.26
CA GLY A 50 -1.04 11.12 6.26
C GLY A 50 -2.10 12.00 5.63
N SER A 51 -2.38 13.13 6.25
CA SER A 51 -3.28 14.15 5.73
C SER A 51 -2.63 15.52 5.86
N SER A 52 -3.25 16.54 5.27
CA SER A 52 -2.70 17.91 5.29
C SER A 52 -2.57 18.49 6.70
N GLY A 53 -3.35 18.00 7.66
CA GLY A 53 -3.30 18.43 9.06
C GLY A 53 -2.50 17.51 9.98
N GLY A 54 -1.78 16.52 9.43
CA GLY A 54 -1.04 15.52 10.20
C GLY A 54 -1.51 14.10 9.91
N THR A 55 -1.54 13.26 10.93
CA THR A 55 -2.00 11.87 10.78
C THR A 55 -3.50 11.79 11.05
N ALA A 56 -4.23 11.20 10.09
CA ALA A 56 -5.64 10.89 10.26
C ALA A 56 -5.80 9.40 10.63
N ARG A 57 -6.89 9.06 11.28
CA ARG A 57 -7.19 7.69 11.70
C ARG A 57 -8.63 7.35 11.42
N GLY A 58 -8.90 6.07 11.22
CA GLY A 58 -10.25 5.61 10.96
C GLY A 58 -10.37 4.11 10.93
N LYS A 59 -11.58 3.64 10.65
CA LYS A 59 -11.86 2.21 10.46
C LYS A 59 -12.30 1.95 9.04
N VAL A 60 -11.81 0.87 8.47
CA VAL A 60 -12.16 0.43 7.12
C VAL A 60 -13.60 -0.05 7.12
N THR A 61 -14.42 0.54 6.24
CA THR A 61 -15.82 0.13 6.07
C THR A 61 -16.00 -0.83 4.92
N LYS A 62 -15.15 -0.74 3.89
CA LYS A 62 -15.20 -1.62 2.72
C LYS A 62 -13.83 -1.69 2.05
N VAL A 63 -13.50 -2.84 1.52
CA VAL A 63 -12.28 -3.04 0.71
C VAL A 63 -12.71 -3.38 -0.71
N ILE A 64 -12.14 -2.67 -1.68
CA ILE A 64 -12.41 -2.86 -3.11
C ILE A 64 -11.18 -3.52 -3.73
N THR A 65 -11.33 -4.77 -4.17
CA THR A 65 -10.24 -5.54 -4.76
C THR A 65 -10.33 -5.65 -6.27
N ASN A 66 -11.48 -5.31 -6.85
CA ASN A 66 -11.68 -5.40 -8.29
C ASN A 66 -12.79 -4.45 -8.72
N GLY A 67 -12.40 -3.29 -9.21
CA GLY A 67 -13.32 -2.28 -9.68
C GLY A 67 -13.16 -0.96 -8.97
N SER A 68 -14.19 -0.14 -9.02
CA SER A 68 -14.22 1.17 -8.37
C SER A 68 -15.53 1.42 -7.67
N GLU A 69 -15.50 2.23 -6.62
CA GLU A 69 -16.68 2.68 -5.91
C GLU A 69 -16.59 4.17 -5.63
N GLN A 70 -17.74 4.82 -5.65
CA GLN A 70 -17.84 6.22 -5.27
C GLN A 70 -17.74 6.35 -3.77
N VAL A 71 -16.92 7.32 -3.33
CA VAL A 71 -16.84 7.69 -1.92
C VAL A 71 -18.13 8.40 -1.54
N PRO A 72 -18.87 7.93 -0.50
CA PRO A 72 -20.12 8.56 -0.09
C PRO A 72 -19.93 10.04 0.23
N GLY A 73 -20.85 10.86 -0.27
CA GLY A 73 -20.81 12.30 -0.07
C GLY A 73 -19.79 13.05 -0.93
N SER A 74 -19.15 12.39 -1.88
CA SER A 74 -18.13 12.96 -2.76
C SER A 74 -18.36 12.49 -4.19
N SER A 75 -17.81 13.23 -5.15
CA SER A 75 -17.75 12.79 -6.55
C SER A 75 -16.52 11.92 -6.83
N PHE A 76 -15.64 11.74 -5.85
CA PHE A 76 -14.42 10.96 -5.98
C PHE A 76 -14.74 9.45 -6.00
N LYS A 77 -14.03 8.72 -6.86
CA LYS A 77 -14.12 7.26 -6.91
C LYS A 77 -12.78 6.66 -6.53
N ILE A 78 -12.81 5.62 -5.70
CA ILE A 78 -11.63 4.83 -5.37
C ILE A 78 -11.63 3.56 -6.22
N THR A 79 -10.51 3.31 -6.89
CA THR A 79 -10.33 2.11 -7.69
C THR A 79 -9.41 1.16 -6.95
N GLY A 80 -9.77 -0.12 -6.92
CA GLY A 80 -8.95 -1.17 -6.31
C GLY A 80 -8.63 -2.28 -7.28
N THR A 81 -7.47 -2.88 -7.10
CA THR A 81 -7.04 -4.08 -7.81
C THR A 81 -6.65 -5.14 -6.78
N PRO A 82 -6.57 -6.44 -7.18
CA PRO A 82 -6.13 -7.47 -6.22
C PRO A 82 -4.73 -7.22 -5.68
N GLU A 83 -3.85 -6.57 -6.44
CA GLU A 83 -2.48 -6.25 -6.03
C GLU A 83 -2.42 -5.00 -5.15
N ASP A 84 -3.35 -4.08 -5.33
CA ASP A 84 -3.40 -2.82 -4.59
C ASP A 84 -4.87 -2.41 -4.37
N PRO A 85 -5.55 -3.04 -3.42
CA PRO A 85 -6.95 -2.73 -3.14
C PRO A 85 -7.16 -1.28 -2.72
N GLY A 86 -8.36 -0.78 -3.00
CA GLY A 86 -8.84 0.45 -2.43
C GLY A 86 -9.62 0.18 -1.16
N ALA A 87 -9.70 1.17 -0.29
CA ALA A 87 -10.48 1.08 0.94
C ALA A 87 -11.33 2.31 1.13
N LEU A 88 -12.56 2.10 1.56
CA LEU A 88 -13.40 3.15 2.11
C LEU A 88 -13.24 3.13 3.62
N ILE A 89 -12.98 4.30 4.20
CA ILE A 89 -12.60 4.42 5.60
C ILE A 89 -13.49 5.49 6.24
N ARG A 90 -14.13 5.12 7.35
CA ARG A 90 -14.82 6.11 8.19
C ARG A 90 -13.78 6.81 9.04
N VAL A 91 -13.72 8.12 8.92
CA VAL A 91 -12.79 8.94 9.69
C VAL A 91 -13.19 8.95 11.15
N TYR A 92 -12.23 8.72 12.03
CA TYR A 92 -12.39 8.86 13.47
C TYR A 92 -11.61 10.09 13.92
N ARG A 93 -12.19 10.85 14.82
CA ARG A 93 -11.58 12.06 15.37
C ARG A 93 -11.54 12.00 16.89
N PRO A 94 -10.50 12.55 17.52
CA PRO A 94 -10.46 12.58 18.98
C PRO A 94 -11.49 13.57 19.51
N ASP A 95 -12.16 13.17 20.60
CA ASP A 95 -13.04 14.05 21.36
C ASP A 95 -12.23 14.89 22.37
N ALA A 96 -12.94 15.60 23.24
CA ALA A 96 -12.30 16.44 24.28
C ALA A 96 -11.42 15.62 25.24
N ASP A 97 -11.72 14.34 25.42
CA ASP A 97 -10.94 13.44 26.27
C ASP A 97 -9.81 12.72 25.53
N GLY A 98 -9.64 13.00 24.24
CA GLY A 98 -8.65 12.35 23.40
C GLY A 98 -9.05 10.99 22.88
N LYS A 99 -10.28 10.57 23.09
CA LYS A 99 -10.80 9.29 22.58
C LYS A 99 -11.29 9.46 21.15
N TYR A 100 -10.87 8.55 20.26
CA TYR A 100 -11.29 8.56 18.87
C TYR A 100 -12.70 8.04 18.72
N LYS A 101 -13.56 8.83 18.09
CA LYS A 101 -14.96 8.50 17.83
C LYS A 101 -15.27 8.58 16.34
N PRO A 102 -16.21 7.75 15.86
CA PRO A 102 -16.58 7.75 14.45
C PRO A 102 -17.25 9.07 14.07
N THR A 103 -16.94 9.52 12.85
CA THR A 103 -17.61 10.66 12.23
C THR A 103 -18.44 10.19 11.05
N ASP A 104 -19.21 11.09 10.45
CA ASP A 104 -19.98 10.80 9.24
C ASP A 104 -19.14 10.90 7.97
N THR A 105 -17.87 11.26 8.10
CA THR A 105 -16.98 11.43 6.96
C THR A 105 -16.38 10.10 6.54
N ILE A 106 -16.52 9.77 5.26
CA ILE A 106 -15.87 8.60 4.64
C ILE A 106 -14.92 9.09 3.58
N VAL A 107 -13.73 8.49 3.55
CA VAL A 107 -12.69 8.79 2.57
C VAL A 107 -12.28 7.50 1.86
N GLY A 108 -11.67 7.64 0.68
CA GLY A 108 -11.13 6.52 -0.08
C GLY A 108 -9.63 6.66 -0.21
N HIS A 109 -8.91 5.58 0.11
CA HIS A 109 -7.47 5.50 -0.05
C HIS A 109 -7.07 4.13 -0.55
N LYS A 110 -5.95 4.06 -1.26
CA LYS A 110 -5.34 2.78 -1.58
C LYS A 110 -4.78 2.15 -0.31
N VAL A 111 -4.97 0.84 -0.16
CA VAL A 111 -4.48 0.13 1.02
C VAL A 111 -2.97 0.29 1.20
N SER A 112 -2.22 0.40 0.11
CA SER A 112 -0.77 0.62 0.14
C SER A 112 -0.37 1.93 0.84
N THR A 113 -1.26 2.90 0.91
CA THR A 113 -1.01 4.18 1.59
C THR A 113 -1.44 4.19 3.05
N LEU A 114 -2.05 3.12 3.52
CA LEU A 114 -2.56 3.00 4.87
C LEU A 114 -1.58 2.26 5.77
N THR A 115 -1.57 2.64 7.04
CA THR A 115 -0.85 1.90 8.09
C THR A 115 -1.87 1.27 9.01
N LYS A 116 -1.78 -0.05 9.19
CA LYS A 116 -2.66 -0.75 10.13
C LYS A 116 -2.21 -0.44 11.55
N ILE A 117 -3.16 -0.07 12.40
CA ILE A 117 -2.90 0.22 13.81
C ILE A 117 -3.71 -0.76 14.68
N SER A 118 -3.24 -0.99 15.90
CA SER A 118 -3.84 -1.98 16.79
C SER A 118 -5.19 -1.53 17.35
N ALA A 119 -5.37 -0.22 17.52
CA ALA A 119 -6.61 0.37 18.04
C ALA A 119 -6.67 1.86 17.75
N LEU A 120 -7.85 2.39 17.84
CA LEU A 120 -8.10 3.83 17.76
C LEU A 120 -8.10 4.49 19.12
#